data_653eaf3bba0e59be9fc0b69813c54569
#
_entry.id   653eaf3bba0e59be9fc0b69813c54569
#
_cell.length_a   1.000
_cell.length_b   1.000
_cell.length_c   1.000
_cell.angle_alpha   90.00
_cell.angle_beta   90.00
_cell.angle_gamma   90.00
#
_symmetry.space_group_name_H-M   'P 1'
#
loop_
_entity.id
_entity.type
_entity.pdbx_description
1 polymer ?
#
loop_
_entity_poly.entity_id
_entity_poly.type
_entity_poly.pdbx_seq_one_letter_code
_entity_poly.pdbx_strand_id
1 'polypeptide(L)'
;MSKVIETYTSHEQKGILLNANESSKNLPSCIIDEIKDAMNDIAYNRYPDNSQKELLDAYANVIGVKEENLLAGNGSDQMLGLMIGTFLAKDKVLYTFDPDFSMYDYYASCYEASVLKYGLKEDGSLDVDGFIQKGKENNVSLVIFSRPNNPSGYCLTMEEVKQVLDGLNDIPVVVDEAYIEFADEESAITLLDQYSNLYVTRTLSKAYACAGILVGFLI
;
A
#
# COMPACT_ATOMS: atom_id res chain seq x y z
N MET A 1 6.21 -8.15 28.24
CA MET A 1 4.80 -8.52 27.90
C MET A 1 4.64 -8.18 26.43
N SER A 2 4.43 -9.15 25.55
CA SER A 2 4.12 -8.90 24.15
C SER A 2 2.79 -8.14 24.08
N LYS A 3 2.78 -6.94 23.52
CA LYS A 3 1.54 -6.28 23.18
C LYS A 3 0.81 -7.20 22.18
N VAL A 4 -0.40 -7.63 22.52
CA VAL A 4 -1.28 -8.27 21.53
C VAL A 4 -1.64 -7.17 20.54
N ILE A 5 -1.10 -7.26 19.34
CA ILE A 5 -1.45 -6.34 18.26
C ILE A 5 -2.74 -6.90 17.65
N GLU A 6 -3.79 -6.11 17.64
CA GLU A 6 -5.06 -6.49 17.02
C GLU A 6 -4.83 -6.67 15.52
N THR A 7 -5.03 -7.90 15.07
CA THR A 7 -5.03 -8.23 13.64
C THR A 7 -6.41 -7.99 13.05
N TYR A 8 -6.45 -7.78 11.74
CA TYR A 8 -7.72 -7.76 11.00
C TYR A 8 -8.48 -9.07 11.23
N THR A 9 -9.70 -8.95 11.75
CA THR A 9 -10.58 -10.11 11.98
C THR A 9 -11.61 -10.15 10.86
N SER A 10 -11.70 -11.26 10.14
CA SER A 10 -12.76 -11.46 9.15
C SER A 10 -14.12 -11.54 9.87
N HIS A 11 -15.06 -10.76 9.43
CA HIS A 11 -16.43 -10.76 9.95
C HIS A 11 -17.35 -11.59 9.06
N GLU A 12 -18.48 -12.03 9.64
CA GLU A 12 -19.49 -12.76 8.89
C GLU A 12 -20.06 -11.86 7.77
N GLN A 13 -20.07 -12.36 6.53
CA GLN A 13 -20.50 -11.63 5.33
C GLN A 13 -22.03 -11.56 5.26
N LYS A 14 -22.66 -10.85 6.20
CA LYS A 14 -24.12 -10.68 6.29
C LYS A 14 -24.51 -9.24 6.52
N GLY A 15 -25.61 -8.81 5.88
CA GLY A 15 -26.14 -7.45 6.03
C GLY A 15 -25.40 -6.42 5.19
N ILE A 16 -25.40 -5.16 5.64
CA ILE A 16 -24.67 -4.06 5.00
C ILE A 16 -23.26 -4.00 5.59
N LEU A 17 -22.27 -4.29 4.80
CA LEU A 17 -20.86 -4.37 5.22
C LEU A 17 -20.20 -3.00 5.04
N LEU A 18 -19.73 -2.39 6.14
CA LEU A 18 -19.09 -1.08 6.15
C LEU A 18 -17.71 -1.10 6.87
N ASN A 19 -17.18 -2.29 7.13
CA ASN A 19 -16.03 -2.50 8.01
C ASN A 19 -14.69 -2.68 7.32
N ALA A 20 -14.67 -2.94 6.00
CA ALA A 20 -13.47 -3.30 5.26
C ALA A 20 -13.20 -2.43 4.02
N ASN A 21 -13.97 -1.38 3.82
CA ASN A 21 -13.87 -0.50 2.65
C ASN A 21 -13.92 -1.29 1.32
N GLU A 22 -14.79 -2.31 1.27
CA GLU A 22 -15.04 -3.09 0.05
C GLU A 22 -16.01 -2.34 -0.87
N SER A 23 -15.95 -2.63 -2.16
CA SER A 23 -16.93 -2.11 -3.12
C SER A 23 -18.34 -2.63 -2.79
N SER A 24 -19.32 -1.74 -2.81
CA SER A 24 -20.75 -2.11 -2.63
C SER A 24 -21.34 -2.88 -3.80
N LYS A 25 -20.63 -2.96 -4.92
CA LYS A 25 -21.05 -3.63 -6.16
C LYS A 25 -20.03 -4.67 -6.57
N ASN A 26 -20.52 -5.80 -7.04
CA ASN A 26 -19.69 -6.81 -7.68
C ASN A 26 -19.22 -6.34 -9.06
N LEU A 27 -18.24 -7.04 -9.63
CA LEU A 27 -17.80 -6.84 -11.00
C LEU A 27 -18.98 -6.95 -11.99
N PRO A 28 -18.96 -6.21 -13.10
CA PRO A 28 -19.94 -6.38 -14.19
C PRO A 28 -19.98 -7.83 -14.67
N SER A 29 -21.16 -8.31 -15.09
CA SER A 29 -21.33 -9.69 -15.53
C SER A 29 -20.42 -10.07 -16.69
N CYS A 30 -20.18 -9.15 -17.64
CA CYS A 30 -19.26 -9.39 -18.75
C CYS A 30 -17.84 -9.71 -18.28
N ILE A 31 -17.33 -8.99 -17.27
CA ILE A 31 -16.00 -9.26 -16.69
C ILE A 31 -15.98 -10.61 -15.96
N ILE A 32 -17.06 -10.90 -15.19
CA ILE A 32 -17.19 -12.21 -14.52
C ILE A 32 -17.19 -13.36 -15.53
N ASP A 33 -17.84 -13.20 -16.67
CA ASP A 33 -17.91 -14.23 -17.69
C ASP A 33 -16.54 -14.40 -18.39
N GLU A 34 -15.81 -13.32 -18.68
CA GLU A 34 -14.43 -13.39 -19.17
C GLU A 34 -13.49 -14.11 -18.19
N ILE A 35 -13.62 -13.85 -16.86
CA ILE A 35 -12.85 -14.56 -15.86
C ILE A 35 -13.15 -16.06 -15.86
N LYS A 36 -14.43 -16.46 -15.96
CA LYS A 36 -14.82 -17.87 -16.03
C LYS A 36 -14.24 -18.55 -17.28
N ASP A 37 -14.27 -17.86 -18.42
CA ASP A 37 -13.72 -18.38 -19.67
C ASP A 37 -12.22 -18.57 -19.55
N ALA A 38 -11.49 -17.59 -19.02
CA ALA A 38 -10.04 -17.69 -18.78
C ALA A 38 -9.66 -18.83 -17.82
N MET A 39 -10.51 -19.17 -16.86
CA MET A 39 -10.28 -20.32 -15.97
C MET A 39 -10.16 -21.66 -16.70
N ASN A 40 -10.79 -21.81 -17.87
CA ASN A 40 -10.72 -23.03 -18.66
C ASN A 40 -9.34 -23.25 -19.29
N ASP A 41 -8.57 -22.18 -19.49
CA ASP A 41 -7.26 -22.23 -20.11
C ASP A 41 -6.12 -22.45 -19.09
N ILE A 42 -6.44 -22.45 -17.79
CA ILE A 42 -5.44 -22.62 -16.72
C ILE A 42 -5.01 -24.09 -16.64
N ALA A 43 -3.71 -24.31 -16.78
CA ALA A 43 -3.10 -25.61 -16.52
C ALA A 43 -2.89 -25.85 -15.02
N TYR A 44 -3.92 -26.20 -14.28
CA TYR A 44 -3.91 -26.34 -12.81
C TYR A 44 -2.85 -27.30 -12.26
N ASN A 45 -2.32 -28.19 -13.07
CA ASN A 45 -1.26 -29.14 -12.72
C ASN A 45 0.15 -28.63 -13.05
N ARG A 46 0.30 -27.39 -13.41
CA ARG A 46 1.58 -26.73 -13.74
C ARG A 46 1.81 -25.52 -12.84
N TYR A 47 3.09 -25.19 -12.64
CA TYR A 47 3.43 -23.91 -12.04
C TYR A 47 3.04 -22.77 -13.00
N PRO A 48 2.55 -21.64 -12.46
CA PRO A 48 2.26 -20.47 -13.27
C PRO A 48 3.54 -19.85 -13.84
N ASP A 49 3.39 -18.95 -14.81
CA ASP A 49 4.48 -18.10 -15.27
C ASP A 49 4.99 -17.21 -14.15
N ASN A 50 6.22 -17.45 -13.70
CA ASN A 50 6.86 -16.68 -12.63
C ASN A 50 7.18 -15.23 -13.04
N SER A 51 7.22 -14.94 -14.34
CA SER A 51 7.45 -13.58 -14.83
C SER A 51 6.24 -12.67 -14.66
N GLN A 52 5.03 -13.26 -14.56
CA GLN A 52 3.75 -12.54 -14.48
C GLN A 52 3.58 -11.51 -15.60
N LYS A 53 4.25 -11.73 -16.74
CA LYS A 53 4.44 -10.72 -17.79
C LYS A 53 3.15 -10.11 -18.30
N GLU A 54 2.13 -10.93 -18.58
CA GLU A 54 0.84 -10.43 -19.08
C GLU A 54 0.16 -9.49 -18.09
N LEU A 55 0.19 -9.81 -16.80
CA LEU A 55 -0.37 -8.99 -15.73
C LEU A 55 0.40 -7.68 -15.59
N LEU A 56 1.73 -7.76 -15.55
CA LEU A 56 2.58 -6.59 -15.37
C LEU A 56 2.51 -5.64 -16.56
N ASP A 57 2.56 -6.16 -17.81
CA ASP A 57 2.39 -5.38 -19.04
C ASP A 57 1.02 -4.67 -19.06
N ALA A 58 -0.06 -5.40 -18.72
CA ALA A 58 -1.41 -4.83 -18.72
C ALA A 58 -1.53 -3.69 -17.68
N TYR A 59 -1.04 -3.91 -16.47
CA TYR A 59 -1.13 -2.90 -15.41
C TYR A 59 -0.19 -1.72 -15.65
N ALA A 60 1.02 -1.95 -16.15
CA ALA A 60 1.99 -0.92 -16.55
C ALA A 60 1.37 0.06 -17.56
N ASN A 61 0.67 -0.49 -18.58
CA ASN A 61 -0.04 0.32 -19.57
C ASN A 61 -1.18 1.15 -18.97
N VAL A 62 -1.91 0.62 -17.97
CA VAL A 62 -3.01 1.33 -17.30
C VAL A 62 -2.51 2.53 -16.50
N ILE A 63 -1.40 2.36 -15.77
CA ILE A 63 -0.89 3.40 -14.88
C ILE A 63 0.25 4.24 -15.49
N GLY A 64 0.71 3.91 -16.69
CA GLY A 64 1.72 4.70 -17.41
C GLY A 64 3.14 4.56 -16.89
N VAL A 65 3.53 3.39 -16.35
CA VAL A 65 4.89 3.10 -15.89
C VAL A 65 5.52 2.00 -16.73
N LYS A 66 6.81 1.74 -16.56
CA LYS A 66 7.49 0.61 -17.19
C LYS A 66 7.23 -0.68 -16.43
N GLU A 67 7.08 -1.81 -17.15
CA GLU A 67 6.90 -3.13 -16.54
C GLU A 67 8.02 -3.47 -15.54
N GLU A 68 9.25 -3.10 -15.85
CA GLU A 68 10.44 -3.35 -15.00
C GLU A 68 10.37 -2.69 -13.61
N ASN A 69 9.49 -1.70 -13.45
CA ASN A 69 9.27 -1.03 -12.17
C ASN A 69 8.14 -1.69 -11.34
N LEU A 70 7.56 -2.78 -11.82
CA LEU A 70 6.42 -3.42 -11.18
C LEU A 70 6.77 -4.76 -10.58
N LEU A 71 6.23 -5.00 -9.39
CA LEU A 71 6.13 -6.31 -8.76
C LEU A 71 4.67 -6.55 -8.37
N ALA A 72 4.10 -7.68 -8.77
CA ALA A 72 2.74 -8.05 -8.39
C ALA A 72 2.71 -9.15 -7.33
N GLY A 73 1.65 -9.16 -6.54
CA GLY A 73 1.43 -10.17 -5.50
C GLY A 73 0.00 -10.19 -4.97
N ASN A 74 -0.20 -10.88 -3.85
CA ASN A 74 -1.51 -11.09 -3.26
C ASN A 74 -1.94 -9.86 -2.43
N GLY A 75 -2.50 -8.87 -3.12
CA GLY A 75 -2.88 -7.59 -2.55
C GLY A 75 -1.70 -6.69 -2.20
N SER A 76 -1.97 -5.42 -1.89
CA SER A 76 -0.96 -4.50 -1.36
C SER A 76 -0.37 -4.98 -0.02
N ASP A 77 -1.13 -5.76 0.75
CA ASP A 77 -0.68 -6.34 2.01
C ASP A 77 0.58 -7.18 1.86
N GLN A 78 0.67 -8.02 0.82
CA GLN A 78 1.89 -8.78 0.56
C GLN A 78 3.05 -7.86 0.20
N MET A 79 2.80 -6.82 -0.58
CA MET A 79 3.83 -5.85 -0.96
C MET A 79 4.34 -5.06 0.25
N LEU A 80 3.45 -4.63 1.12
CA LEU A 80 3.80 -3.97 2.39
C LEU A 80 4.62 -4.90 3.28
N GLY A 81 4.20 -6.17 3.43
CA GLY A 81 4.96 -7.18 4.17
C GLY A 81 6.35 -7.42 3.59
N LEU A 82 6.49 -7.42 2.27
CA LEU A 82 7.78 -7.54 1.57
C LEU A 82 8.70 -6.35 1.84
N MET A 83 8.18 -5.11 1.74
CA MET A 83 8.93 -3.89 2.03
C MET A 83 9.39 -3.86 3.48
N ILE A 84 8.50 -4.15 4.40
CA ILE A 84 8.80 -4.22 5.83
C ILE A 84 9.88 -5.27 6.08
N GLY A 85 9.75 -6.48 5.54
CA GLY A 85 10.74 -7.55 5.69
C GLY A 85 12.09 -7.28 5.02
N THR A 86 12.12 -6.39 4.03
CA THR A 86 13.36 -6.00 3.33
C THR A 86 14.16 -4.97 4.14
N PHE A 87 13.49 -4.00 4.75
CA PHE A 87 14.14 -2.86 5.40
C PHE A 87 14.15 -2.93 6.92
N LEU A 88 13.30 -3.77 7.51
CA LEU A 88 13.16 -3.86 8.96
C LEU A 88 13.66 -5.21 9.52
N ALA A 89 14.21 -5.13 10.72
CA ALA A 89 14.61 -6.24 11.56
C ALA A 89 14.53 -5.77 13.01
N LYS A 90 14.91 -6.62 13.96
CA LYS A 90 15.09 -6.22 15.34
C LYS A 90 15.96 -4.96 15.44
N ASP A 91 15.58 -4.03 16.30
CA ASP A 91 16.25 -2.75 16.53
C ASP A 91 16.14 -1.73 15.36
N LYS A 92 15.32 -2.02 14.34
CA LYS A 92 14.95 -1.07 13.30
C LYS A 92 13.63 -0.39 13.64
N VAL A 93 13.36 0.75 12.99
CA VAL A 93 12.21 1.59 13.28
C VAL A 93 11.40 1.83 12.01
N LEU A 94 10.14 1.38 12.03
CA LEU A 94 9.12 1.83 11.09
C LEU A 94 8.60 3.19 11.54
N TYR A 95 8.38 4.11 10.61
CA TYR A 95 7.81 5.41 10.88
C TYR A 95 6.54 5.63 10.05
N THR A 96 5.45 5.99 10.70
CA THR A 96 4.13 6.13 10.07
C THR A 96 3.30 7.22 10.75
N PHE A 97 2.14 7.54 10.19
CA PHE A 97 1.19 8.47 10.81
C PHE A 97 0.43 7.82 11.99
N ASP A 98 -0.26 8.66 12.74
CA ASP A 98 -1.22 8.28 13.77
C ASP A 98 -2.47 9.17 13.68
N PRO A 99 -3.61 8.62 13.23
CA PRO A 99 -3.83 7.23 12.82
C PRO A 99 -3.32 6.90 11.41
N ASP A 100 -3.03 5.61 11.17
CA ASP A 100 -2.82 5.03 9.85
C ASP A 100 -3.22 3.55 9.85
N PHE A 101 -3.03 2.85 8.73
CA PHE A 101 -3.44 1.47 8.55
C PHE A 101 -2.73 0.52 9.53
N SER A 102 -3.51 -0.15 10.36
CA SER A 102 -3.01 -0.93 11.50
C SER A 102 -2.12 -2.12 11.13
N MET A 103 -2.20 -2.59 9.87
CA MET A 103 -1.36 -3.70 9.40
C MET A 103 0.12 -3.33 9.32
N TYR A 104 0.48 -2.06 9.26
CA TYR A 104 1.89 -1.65 9.35
C TYR A 104 2.50 -2.05 10.70
N ASP A 105 1.78 -1.80 11.79
CA ASP A 105 2.20 -2.23 13.15
C ASP A 105 2.33 -3.77 13.23
N TYR A 106 1.36 -4.47 12.64
CA TYR A 106 1.36 -5.93 12.63
C TYR A 106 2.59 -6.49 11.91
N TYR A 107 2.84 -6.06 10.67
CA TYR A 107 4.00 -6.54 9.91
C TYR A 107 5.31 -6.15 10.56
N ALA A 108 5.46 -4.95 11.09
CA ALA A 108 6.67 -4.55 11.82
C ALA A 108 6.92 -5.47 13.03
N SER A 109 5.85 -5.88 13.73
CA SER A 109 5.97 -6.79 14.87
C SER A 109 6.48 -8.19 14.49
N CYS A 110 6.17 -8.66 13.28
CA CYS A 110 6.66 -9.94 12.76
C CYS A 110 8.21 -9.97 12.64
N TYR A 111 8.82 -8.81 12.48
CA TYR A 111 10.28 -8.64 12.39
C TYR A 111 10.92 -8.07 13.67
N GLU A 112 10.19 -8.04 14.78
CA GLU A 112 10.62 -7.45 16.06
C GLU A 112 11.06 -5.98 15.94
N ALA A 113 10.60 -5.28 14.89
CA ALA A 113 10.88 -3.87 14.69
C ALA A 113 9.99 -2.98 15.57
N SER A 114 10.51 -1.80 15.92
CA SER A 114 9.74 -0.79 16.63
C SER A 114 8.92 0.06 15.66
N VAL A 115 7.78 0.58 16.12
CA VAL A 115 6.97 1.53 15.34
C VAL A 115 6.98 2.88 16.03
N LEU A 116 7.43 3.90 15.33
CA LEU A 116 7.32 5.30 15.70
C LEU A 116 6.13 5.91 14.96
N LYS A 117 5.28 6.64 15.68
CA LYS A 117 4.11 7.29 15.10
C LYS A 117 4.19 8.81 15.19
N TYR A 118 3.65 9.48 14.18
CA TYR A 118 3.48 10.93 14.15
C TYR A 118 2.01 11.28 14.05
N GLY A 119 1.49 11.99 15.07
CA GLY A 119 0.08 12.38 15.11
C GLY A 119 -0.28 13.34 13.99
N LEU A 120 -1.34 13.05 13.26
CA LEU A 120 -1.97 14.03 12.36
C LEU A 120 -2.68 15.11 13.19
N LYS A 121 -2.88 16.29 12.60
CA LYS A 121 -3.66 17.37 13.21
C LYS A 121 -5.15 16.99 13.28
N GLU A 122 -5.95 17.78 13.99
CA GLU A 122 -7.39 17.51 14.16
C GLU A 122 -8.16 17.49 12.82
N ASP A 123 -7.69 18.25 11.83
CA ASP A 123 -8.24 18.27 10.47
C ASP A 123 -7.70 17.13 9.57
N GLY A 124 -6.88 16.25 10.11
CA GLY A 124 -6.22 15.15 9.41
C GLY A 124 -4.95 15.55 8.66
N SER A 125 -4.59 16.83 8.60
CA SER A 125 -3.39 17.31 7.89
C SER A 125 -2.10 16.93 8.62
N LEU A 126 -1.00 16.87 7.87
CA LEU A 126 0.33 16.61 8.39
C LEU A 126 1.06 17.92 8.71
N ASP A 127 1.81 17.95 9.80
CA ASP A 127 2.91 18.91 9.99
C ASP A 127 4.17 18.29 9.35
N VAL A 128 4.42 18.64 8.10
CA VAL A 128 5.48 18.01 7.29
C VAL A 128 6.87 18.25 7.87
N ASP A 129 7.16 19.47 8.29
CA ASP A 129 8.47 19.82 8.87
C ASP A 129 8.72 19.05 10.17
N GLY A 130 7.73 19.01 11.04
CA GLY A 130 7.80 18.23 12.29
C GLY A 130 7.93 16.74 12.05
N PHE A 131 7.24 16.19 11.04
CA PHE A 131 7.38 14.79 10.63
C PHE A 131 8.80 14.47 10.18
N ILE A 132 9.37 15.27 9.28
CA ILE A 132 10.73 15.10 8.78
C ILE A 132 11.75 15.20 9.91
N GLN A 133 11.63 16.22 10.78
CA GLN A 133 12.54 16.40 11.90
C GLN A 133 12.50 15.19 12.84
N LYS A 134 11.32 14.75 13.24
CA LYS A 134 11.18 13.60 14.14
C LYS A 134 11.74 12.30 13.53
N GLY A 135 11.57 12.08 12.23
CA GLY A 135 12.13 10.95 11.50
C GLY A 135 13.67 10.94 11.59
N LYS A 136 14.32 12.07 11.34
CA LYS A 136 15.79 12.23 11.45
C LYS A 136 16.31 12.01 12.86
N GLU A 137 15.65 12.61 13.85
CA GLU A 137 16.06 12.51 15.25
C GLU A 137 15.99 11.07 15.81
N ASN A 138 15.12 10.23 15.25
CA ASN A 138 14.89 8.85 15.72
C ASN A 138 15.54 7.78 14.85
N ASN A 139 16.37 8.15 13.85
CA ASN A 139 17.08 7.22 12.98
C ASN A 139 16.14 6.15 12.38
N VAL A 140 15.00 6.57 11.84
CA VAL A 140 14.00 5.67 11.26
C VAL A 140 14.58 4.92 10.06
N SER A 141 14.14 3.70 9.85
CA SER A 141 14.70 2.80 8.84
C SER A 141 13.82 2.61 7.63
N LEU A 142 12.53 2.88 7.78
CA LEU A 142 11.52 2.79 6.74
C LEU A 142 10.39 3.75 7.12
N VAL A 143 9.89 4.49 6.14
CA VAL A 143 8.67 5.29 6.26
C VAL A 143 7.57 4.63 5.46
N ILE A 144 6.39 4.48 6.02
CA ILE A 144 5.18 4.04 5.30
C ILE A 144 4.02 4.92 5.72
N PHE A 145 3.25 5.41 4.78
CA PHE A 145 2.00 6.10 5.05
C PHE A 145 0.99 5.91 3.93
N SER A 146 -0.30 5.85 4.28
CA SER A 146 -1.39 5.75 3.30
C SER A 146 -1.74 7.13 2.72
N ARG A 147 -1.99 7.16 1.40
CA ARG A 147 -2.35 8.36 0.63
C ARG A 147 -3.39 8.02 -0.45
N PRO A 148 -4.65 8.41 -0.32
CA PRO A 148 -5.30 9.00 0.87
C PRO A 148 -5.15 8.19 2.16
N ASN A 149 -5.06 8.90 3.27
CA ASN A 149 -4.87 8.25 4.57
C ASN A 149 -6.11 7.45 5.01
N ASN A 150 -5.87 6.26 5.50
CA ASN A 150 -6.87 5.42 6.13
C ASN A 150 -6.60 5.41 7.67
N PRO A 151 -7.47 6.01 8.53
CA PRO A 151 -8.90 6.22 8.27
C PRO A 151 -9.32 7.68 8.01
N SER A 152 -8.43 8.68 8.08
CA SER A 152 -8.81 10.09 8.09
C SER A 152 -9.38 10.60 6.75
N GLY A 153 -9.02 9.94 5.63
CA GLY A 153 -9.34 10.39 4.29
C GLY A 153 -8.48 11.57 3.78
N TYR A 154 -7.58 12.09 4.62
CA TYR A 154 -6.68 13.17 4.20
C TYR A 154 -5.72 12.66 3.11
N CYS A 155 -5.60 13.42 2.04
CA CYS A 155 -4.66 13.13 0.97
C CYS A 155 -3.55 14.18 0.96
N LEU A 156 -2.31 13.76 1.25
CA LEU A 156 -1.17 14.67 1.12
C LEU A 156 -1.10 15.18 -0.31
N THR A 157 -0.84 16.47 -0.48
CA THR A 157 -0.54 17.06 -1.77
C THR A 157 0.77 16.52 -2.33
N MET A 158 0.95 16.59 -3.64
CA MET A 158 2.22 16.19 -4.26
C MET A 158 3.42 16.99 -3.73
N GLU A 159 3.21 18.24 -3.34
CA GLU A 159 4.26 19.07 -2.75
C GLU A 159 4.67 18.56 -1.37
N GLU A 160 3.72 18.18 -0.53
CA GLU A 160 4.00 17.57 0.78
C GLU A 160 4.72 16.22 0.64
N VAL A 161 4.34 15.40 -0.35
CA VAL A 161 5.05 14.13 -0.66
C VAL A 161 6.49 14.42 -1.04
N LYS A 162 6.76 15.39 -1.92
CA LYS A 162 8.12 15.78 -2.32
C LYS A 162 8.93 16.26 -1.12
N GLN A 163 8.35 17.11 -0.27
CA GLN A 163 9.03 17.58 0.95
C GLN A 163 9.45 16.42 1.86
N VAL A 164 8.59 15.41 2.04
CA VAL A 164 8.93 14.20 2.82
C VAL A 164 10.08 13.44 2.15
N LEU A 165 10.02 13.22 0.83
CA LEU A 165 11.05 12.49 0.07
C LEU A 165 12.40 13.21 0.11
N ASP A 166 12.41 14.52 -0.07
CA ASP A 166 13.61 15.37 0.02
C ASP A 166 14.17 15.39 1.44
N GLY A 167 13.28 15.54 2.41
CA GLY A 167 13.65 15.61 3.82
C GLY A 167 14.21 14.31 4.38
N LEU A 168 13.79 13.15 3.85
CA LEU A 168 14.18 11.81 4.28
C LEU A 168 14.85 11.03 3.13
N ASN A 169 15.66 11.70 2.34
CA ASN A 169 16.24 11.20 1.08
C ASN A 169 17.07 9.92 1.18
N ASP A 170 17.64 9.62 2.34
CA ASP A 170 18.42 8.41 2.61
C ASP A 170 17.57 7.25 3.18
N ILE A 171 16.25 7.46 3.32
CA ILE A 171 15.35 6.51 3.96
C ILE A 171 14.29 6.07 2.93
N PRO A 172 14.06 4.75 2.76
CA PRO A 172 12.97 4.26 1.92
C PRO A 172 11.62 4.81 2.39
N VAL A 173 10.82 5.34 1.48
CA VAL A 173 9.49 5.87 1.72
C VAL A 173 8.49 5.09 0.87
N VAL A 174 7.56 4.41 1.50
CA VAL A 174 6.46 3.73 0.84
C VAL A 174 5.20 4.59 0.96
N VAL A 175 4.68 5.02 -0.18
CA VAL A 175 3.38 5.68 -0.27
C VAL A 175 2.33 4.63 -0.62
N ASP A 176 1.48 4.30 0.36
CA ASP A 176 0.41 3.33 0.15
C ASP A 176 -0.79 3.99 -0.49
N GLU A 177 -0.93 3.79 -1.79
CA GLU A 177 -1.99 4.38 -2.62
C GLU A 177 -3.17 3.41 -2.85
N ALA A 178 -3.57 2.64 -1.84
CA ALA A 178 -4.71 1.75 -1.94
C ALA A 178 -6.04 2.46 -2.30
N TYR A 179 -6.11 3.77 -2.12
CA TYR A 179 -7.31 4.58 -2.32
C TYR A 179 -7.14 5.75 -3.29
N ILE A 180 -6.03 5.83 -4.02
CA ILE A 180 -5.71 7.00 -4.85
C ILE A 180 -6.72 7.27 -5.95
N GLU A 181 -7.39 6.24 -6.46
CA GLU A 181 -8.43 6.39 -7.48
C GLU A 181 -9.67 7.17 -6.99
N PHE A 182 -9.79 7.40 -5.68
CA PHE A 182 -10.85 8.20 -5.08
C PHE A 182 -10.42 9.64 -4.77
N ALA A 183 -9.16 9.99 -4.99
CA ALA A 183 -8.62 11.32 -4.72
C ALA A 183 -8.62 12.19 -5.99
N ASP A 184 -8.67 13.50 -5.79
CA ASP A 184 -8.47 14.49 -6.86
C ASP A 184 -6.97 14.79 -7.10
N GLU A 185 -6.09 14.17 -6.31
CA GLU A 185 -4.63 14.32 -6.39
C GLU A 185 -4.00 13.34 -7.40
N GLU A 186 -2.92 13.76 -8.04
CA GLU A 186 -2.11 12.87 -8.86
C GLU A 186 -1.41 11.80 -8.01
N SER A 187 -1.13 10.65 -8.61
CA SER A 187 -0.39 9.59 -7.96
C SER A 187 1.09 9.92 -7.80
N ALA A 188 1.68 9.47 -6.70
CA ALA A 188 3.12 9.57 -6.45
C ALA A 188 3.98 8.79 -7.46
N ILE A 189 3.40 7.87 -8.26
CA ILE A 189 4.14 7.20 -9.34
C ILE A 189 4.77 8.16 -10.34
N THR A 190 4.23 9.37 -10.50
CA THR A 190 4.81 10.41 -11.37
C THR A 190 6.17 10.95 -10.89
N LEU A 191 6.56 10.61 -9.66
CA LEU A 191 7.81 11.01 -9.04
C LEU A 191 8.91 9.93 -9.09
N LEU A 192 8.61 8.71 -9.57
CA LEU A 192 9.54 7.56 -9.54
C LEU A 192 10.89 7.84 -10.21
N ASP A 193 10.89 8.56 -11.33
CA ASP A 193 12.14 8.91 -12.04
C ASP A 193 12.96 9.97 -11.31
N GLN A 194 12.40 10.64 -10.31
CA GLN A 194 13.04 11.75 -9.58
C GLN A 194 13.57 11.30 -8.21
N TYR A 195 12.96 10.28 -7.59
CA TYR A 195 13.23 9.88 -6.22
C TYR A 195 13.54 8.38 -6.11
N SER A 196 14.80 8.05 -5.93
CA SER A 196 15.25 6.65 -5.77
C SER A 196 14.87 5.99 -4.46
N ASN A 197 14.39 6.77 -3.49
CA ASN A 197 13.90 6.30 -2.20
C ASN A 197 12.37 6.14 -2.16
N LEU A 198 11.64 6.42 -3.27
CA LEU A 198 10.20 6.29 -3.36
C LEU A 198 9.80 4.89 -3.80
N TYR A 199 8.83 4.34 -3.09
CA TYR A 199 8.07 3.14 -3.45
C TYR A 199 6.59 3.43 -3.34
N VAL A 200 5.78 2.85 -4.21
CA VAL A 200 4.32 3.05 -4.19
C VAL A 200 3.64 1.69 -4.16
N THR A 201 2.67 1.49 -3.27
CA THR A 201 1.82 0.30 -3.30
C THR A 201 0.45 0.63 -3.87
N ARG A 202 -0.10 -0.30 -4.65
CA ARG A 202 -1.42 -0.23 -5.27
C ARG A 202 -2.18 -1.54 -5.10
N THR A 203 -3.50 -1.50 -5.18
CA THR A 203 -4.35 -2.69 -5.10
C THR A 203 -5.56 -2.60 -6.01
N LEU A 204 -5.98 -3.74 -6.53
CA LEU A 204 -7.26 -3.83 -7.24
C LEU A 204 -8.45 -4.07 -6.30
N SER A 205 -8.20 -4.20 -5.00
CA SER A 205 -9.24 -4.56 -4.02
C SER A 205 -10.28 -3.47 -3.77
N LYS A 206 -9.95 -2.21 -4.01
CA LYS A 206 -10.78 -1.06 -3.64
C LYS A 206 -11.56 -0.50 -4.83
N ALA A 207 -10.99 0.42 -5.58
CA ALA A 207 -11.67 1.07 -6.72
C ALA A 207 -12.07 0.08 -7.82
N TYR A 208 -11.28 -0.95 -8.04
CA TYR A 208 -11.53 -1.97 -9.07
C TYR A 208 -12.46 -3.10 -8.62
N ALA A 209 -12.96 -3.08 -7.38
CA ALA A 209 -13.88 -4.08 -6.83
C ALA A 209 -13.38 -5.53 -6.88
N CYS A 210 -12.06 -5.75 -6.85
CA CYS A 210 -11.41 -7.05 -6.98
C CYS A 210 -10.86 -7.59 -5.66
N ALA A 211 -11.47 -7.25 -4.52
CA ALA A 211 -10.99 -7.69 -3.21
C ALA A 211 -10.86 -9.22 -3.08
N GLY A 212 -11.79 -9.96 -3.68
CA GLY A 212 -11.77 -11.43 -3.68
C GLY A 212 -10.68 -12.06 -4.56
N ILE A 213 -10.03 -11.27 -5.44
CA ILE A 213 -8.94 -11.74 -6.32
C ILE A 213 -7.57 -11.47 -5.67
N LEU A 214 -7.50 -10.50 -4.75
CA LEU A 214 -6.29 -10.17 -3.98
C LEU A 214 -5.07 -9.79 -4.84
N VAL A 215 -5.23 -8.99 -5.88
CA VAL A 215 -4.10 -8.48 -6.67
C VAL A 215 -3.66 -7.12 -6.15
N GLY A 216 -2.36 -6.98 -5.92
CA GLY A 216 -1.71 -5.72 -5.57
C GLY A 216 -0.33 -5.60 -6.19
N PHE A 217 0.21 -4.39 -6.19
CA PHE A 217 1.45 -4.04 -6.86
C PHE A 217 2.35 -3.21 -5.94
N LEU A 218 3.65 -3.42 -6.11
CA LEU A 218 4.72 -2.53 -5.67
C LEU A 218 5.35 -1.92 -6.92
N ILE A 219 5.58 -0.62 -6.87
CA ILE A 219 6.07 0.19 -7.99
C ILE A 219 7.29 0.96 -7.50
#